data_9ad0fb428a95c54e905591cec6f17c92
#
_entry.id   9ad0fb428a95c54e905591cec6f17c92
#
_cell.length_a   1.000
_cell.length_b   1.000
_cell.length_c   1.000
_cell.angle_alpha   90.00
_cell.angle_beta   90.00
_cell.angle_gamma   90.00
#
_symmetry.space_group_name_H-M   'P 1'
#
loop_
_entity.id
_entity.type
_entity.pdbx_description
1 polymer ?
#
loop_
_entity_poly.entity_id
_entity_poly.type
_entity_poly.pdbx_seq_one_letter_code
_entity_poly.pdbx_strand_id
1 'polypeptide(L)'
;MDELRKVVKDDGAFLKTKEKIATFKAGFGTVLYFTETATVKKLEKDFPLYADNFADWAEQGIGGAQQAVWEVLAANGLGASLQHYNPLIDDAIRQQFDLPESWRLRAAFVI
;
A
#
# COMPACT_ATOMS: atom_id res chain seq x y z
N MET A 1 12.30 6.91 4.56
CA MET A 1 12.53 8.18 5.31
C MET A 1 12.80 9.36 4.40
N ASP A 2 13.59 9.19 3.36
CA ASP A 2 13.95 10.28 2.44
C ASP A 2 12.71 10.92 1.78
N GLU A 3 11.74 10.10 1.40
CA GLU A 3 10.50 10.58 0.79
C GLU A 3 9.66 11.41 1.77
N LEU A 4 9.65 11.02 3.06
CA LEU A 4 8.96 11.77 4.10
C LEU A 4 9.63 13.12 4.35
N ARG A 5 10.97 13.18 4.32
CA ARG A 5 11.70 14.43 4.54
C ARG A 5 11.36 15.50 3.49
N LYS A 6 11.01 15.07 2.28
CA LYS A 6 10.63 16.01 1.21
C LYS A 6 9.35 16.78 1.53
N VAL A 7 8.44 16.21 2.30
CA VAL A 7 7.14 16.82 2.63
C VAL A 7 7.04 17.30 4.07
N VAL A 8 7.73 16.66 5.02
CA VAL A 8 7.74 17.04 6.43
C VAL A 8 8.92 17.99 6.67
N LYS A 9 8.64 19.28 6.80
CA LYS A 9 9.66 20.33 6.93
C LYS A 9 9.99 20.66 8.38
N ASP A 10 9.06 20.43 9.31
CA ASP A 10 9.30 20.65 10.74
C ASP A 10 10.16 19.54 11.31
N ASP A 11 11.30 19.90 11.91
CA ASP A 11 12.25 18.93 12.43
C ASP A 11 11.67 18.09 13.58
N GLY A 12 10.86 18.70 14.45
CA GLY A 12 10.20 17.97 15.54
C GLY A 12 9.20 16.94 15.03
N ALA A 13 8.37 17.32 14.05
CA ALA A 13 7.43 16.41 13.42
C ALA A 13 8.16 15.30 12.65
N PHE A 14 9.24 15.64 11.97
CA PHE A 14 10.05 14.66 11.26
C PHE A 14 10.65 13.62 12.21
N LEU A 15 11.20 14.04 13.35
CA LEU A 15 11.77 13.13 14.34
C LEU A 15 10.72 12.16 14.91
N LYS A 16 9.50 12.66 15.22
CA LYS A 16 8.40 11.80 15.69
C LYS A 16 8.01 10.77 14.65
N THR A 17 7.89 11.18 13.40
CA THR A 17 7.59 10.27 12.30
C THR A 17 8.70 9.26 12.09
N LYS A 18 9.96 9.69 12.17
CA LYS A 18 11.12 8.81 12.08
C LYS A 18 11.10 7.72 13.16
N GLU A 19 10.77 8.09 14.39
CA GLU A 19 10.63 7.14 15.50
C GLU A 19 9.53 6.12 15.23
N LYS A 20 8.38 6.57 14.73
CA LYS A 20 7.26 5.70 14.36
C LYS A 20 7.67 4.72 13.26
N ILE A 21 8.32 5.19 12.21
CA ILE A 21 8.81 4.34 11.11
C ILE A 21 9.85 3.33 11.61
N ALA A 22 10.70 3.73 12.56
CA ALA A 22 11.67 2.81 13.16
C ALA A 22 10.98 1.63 13.87
N THR A 23 9.83 1.87 14.52
CA THR A 23 9.05 0.78 15.13
C THR A 23 8.51 -0.18 14.08
N PHE A 24 8.11 0.31 12.92
CA PHE A 24 7.67 -0.55 11.80
C PHE A 24 8.83 -1.39 11.26
N LYS A 25 9.99 -0.78 11.09
CA LYS A 25 11.19 -1.47 10.61
C LYS A 25 11.63 -2.60 11.55
N ALA A 26 11.42 -2.43 12.85
CA ALA A 26 11.75 -3.44 13.86
C ALA A 26 10.78 -4.63 13.88
N GLY A 27 9.67 -4.57 13.14
CA GLY A 27 8.67 -5.62 13.09
C GLY A 27 9.11 -6.85 12.30
N PHE A 28 8.22 -7.83 12.23
CA PHE A 28 8.44 -9.10 11.54
C PHE A 28 8.59 -8.94 10.03
N GLY A 29 7.76 -8.10 9.43
CA GLY A 29 7.78 -7.88 7.99
C GLY A 29 6.67 -6.94 7.54
N THR A 30 6.53 -6.79 6.23
CA THR A 30 5.50 -5.93 5.64
C THR A 30 4.90 -6.61 4.42
N VAL A 31 3.57 -6.61 4.34
CA VAL A 31 2.83 -7.05 3.15
C VAL A 31 2.42 -5.80 2.38
N LEU A 32 2.83 -5.72 1.13
CA LEU A 32 2.46 -4.62 0.24
C LEU A 32 1.31 -5.05 -0.67
N TYR A 33 0.31 -4.18 -0.81
CA TYR A 33 -0.87 -4.42 -1.64
C TYR A 33 -0.85 -3.52 -2.86
N PHE A 34 -0.99 -4.14 -4.03
CA PHE A 34 -0.97 -3.44 -5.32
C PHE A 34 -2.25 -3.72 -6.10
N THR A 35 -2.67 -2.75 -6.90
CA THR A 35 -3.65 -2.96 -7.96
C THR A 35 -2.91 -3.04 -9.30
N GLU A 36 -3.19 -4.08 -10.07
CA GLU A 36 -2.71 -4.18 -11.46
C GLU A 36 -3.61 -3.29 -12.32
N THR A 37 -3.16 -2.08 -12.60
CA THR A 37 -3.97 -1.09 -13.31
C THR A 37 -4.22 -1.44 -14.76
N ALA A 38 -3.34 -2.22 -15.39
CA ALA A 38 -3.54 -2.68 -16.76
C ALA A 38 -4.79 -3.56 -16.89
N THR A 39 -5.03 -4.42 -15.90
CA THR A 39 -6.23 -5.26 -15.85
C THR A 39 -7.49 -4.42 -15.68
N VAL A 40 -7.48 -3.42 -14.80
CA VAL A 40 -8.61 -2.50 -14.60
C VAL A 40 -8.92 -1.77 -15.90
N LYS A 41 -7.93 -1.22 -16.57
CA LYS A 41 -8.10 -0.51 -17.85
C LYS A 41 -8.64 -1.42 -18.94
N LYS A 42 -8.18 -2.66 -18.98
CA LYS A 42 -8.67 -3.65 -19.95
C LYS A 42 -10.16 -3.93 -19.74
N LEU A 43 -10.58 -4.11 -18.49
CA LEU A 43 -11.99 -4.32 -18.16
C LEU A 43 -12.85 -3.10 -18.52
N GLU A 44 -12.37 -1.89 -18.28
CA GLU A 44 -13.05 -0.66 -18.66
C GLU A 44 -13.28 -0.59 -20.17
N LYS A 45 -12.28 -1.01 -20.94
CA LYS A 45 -12.36 -1.05 -22.40
C LYS A 45 -13.30 -2.15 -22.91
N ASP A 46 -13.22 -3.34 -22.32
CA ASP A 46 -14.00 -4.51 -22.76
C ASP A 46 -15.46 -4.39 -22.36
N PHE A 47 -15.77 -3.70 -21.26
CA PHE A 47 -17.11 -3.54 -20.72
C PHE A 47 -17.42 -2.06 -20.45
N PRO A 48 -17.60 -1.24 -21.52
CA PRO A 48 -17.76 0.21 -21.35
C PRO A 48 -18.94 0.64 -20.48
N LEU A 49 -20.01 -0.18 -20.43
CA LEU A 49 -21.19 0.11 -19.62
C LEU A 49 -20.87 0.20 -18.14
N TYR A 50 -19.85 -0.54 -17.67
CA TYR A 50 -19.43 -0.59 -16.27
C TYR A 50 -18.08 0.09 -16.03
N ALA A 51 -17.57 0.84 -17.02
CA ALA A 51 -16.22 1.40 -16.97
C ALA A 51 -15.98 2.24 -15.70
N ASP A 52 -16.98 3.02 -15.27
CA ASP A 52 -16.84 3.90 -14.11
C ASP A 52 -16.78 3.15 -12.77
N ASN A 53 -17.08 1.86 -12.77
CA ASN A 53 -17.18 1.05 -11.55
C ASN A 53 -15.92 0.21 -11.27
N PHE A 54 -15.14 -0.14 -12.29
CA PHE A 54 -14.06 -1.11 -12.12
C PHE A 54 -12.97 -0.66 -11.14
N ALA A 55 -12.64 0.62 -11.13
CA ALA A 55 -11.66 1.15 -10.19
C ALA A 55 -12.15 1.01 -8.74
N ASP A 56 -13.42 1.32 -8.48
CA ASP A 56 -14.02 1.18 -7.16
C ASP A 56 -14.09 -0.28 -6.72
N TRP A 57 -14.47 -1.16 -7.64
CA TRP A 57 -14.53 -2.60 -7.34
C TRP A 57 -13.14 -3.18 -7.07
N ALA A 58 -12.12 -2.69 -7.76
CA ALA A 58 -10.73 -3.08 -7.47
C ALA A 58 -10.32 -2.67 -6.05
N GLU A 59 -10.68 -1.47 -5.60
CA GLU A 59 -10.41 -1.02 -4.24
C GLU A 59 -11.16 -1.87 -3.20
N GLN A 60 -12.40 -2.24 -3.48
CA GLN A 60 -13.17 -3.14 -2.62
C GLN A 60 -12.51 -4.52 -2.52
N GLY A 61 -11.98 -5.03 -3.63
CA GLY A 61 -11.22 -6.27 -3.66
C GLY A 61 -9.96 -6.23 -2.81
N ILE A 62 -9.23 -5.12 -2.86
CA ILE A 62 -8.05 -4.90 -2.01
C ILE A 62 -8.45 -4.93 -0.53
N GLY A 63 -9.55 -4.28 -0.16
CA GLY A 63 -10.06 -4.31 1.22
C GLY A 63 -10.38 -5.72 1.69
N GLY A 64 -10.99 -6.53 0.85
CA GLY A 64 -11.27 -7.94 1.12
C GLY A 64 -9.99 -8.75 1.32
N ALA A 65 -8.98 -8.54 0.46
CA ALA A 65 -7.68 -9.20 0.59
C ALA A 65 -6.98 -8.82 1.91
N GLN A 66 -7.05 -7.56 2.31
CA GLN A 66 -6.49 -7.09 3.57
C GLN A 66 -7.13 -7.80 4.77
N GLN A 67 -8.45 -7.92 4.77
CA GLN A 67 -9.17 -8.61 5.85
C GLN A 67 -8.80 -10.08 5.92
N ALA A 68 -8.71 -10.76 4.79
CA ALA A 68 -8.34 -12.18 4.74
C ALA A 68 -6.93 -12.42 5.29
N VAL A 69 -5.97 -11.58 4.91
CA VAL A 69 -4.59 -11.67 5.42
C VAL A 69 -4.56 -11.37 6.91
N TRP A 70 -5.31 -10.36 7.37
CA TRP A 70 -5.36 -9.99 8.78
C TRP A 70 -5.84 -11.15 9.66
N GLU A 71 -6.89 -11.82 9.21
CA GLU A 71 -7.43 -12.99 9.93
C GLU A 71 -6.43 -14.14 10.02
N VAL A 72 -5.72 -14.42 8.93
CA VAL A 72 -4.68 -15.47 8.92
C VAL A 72 -3.53 -15.11 9.85
N LEU A 73 -3.09 -13.84 9.83
CA LEU A 73 -2.03 -13.37 10.74
C LEU A 73 -2.47 -13.52 12.20
N ALA A 74 -3.67 -13.09 12.52
CA ALA A 74 -4.22 -13.21 13.88
C ALA A 74 -4.30 -14.66 14.34
N ALA A 75 -4.71 -15.57 13.46
CA ALA A 75 -4.76 -17.00 13.73
C ALA A 75 -3.37 -17.60 14.03
N ASN A 76 -2.31 -16.96 13.56
CA ASN A 76 -0.92 -17.36 13.79
C ASN A 76 -0.23 -16.54 14.89
N GLY A 77 -0.99 -15.78 15.68
CA GLY A 77 -0.46 -15.01 16.80
C GLY A 77 0.26 -13.73 16.39
N LEU A 78 0.04 -13.25 15.17
CA LEU A 78 0.69 -12.04 14.64
C LEU A 78 -0.30 -10.88 14.56
N GLY A 79 0.12 -9.70 15.00
CA GLY A 79 -0.62 -8.47 14.84
C GLY A 79 -0.14 -7.72 13.59
N ALA A 80 -1.00 -6.87 13.05
CA ALA A 80 -0.65 -6.05 11.89
C ALA A 80 -1.25 -4.66 12.02
N SER A 81 -0.55 -3.69 11.42
CA SER A 81 -1.00 -2.30 11.35
C SER A 81 -1.08 -1.87 9.89
N LEU A 82 -2.26 -1.45 9.46
CA LEU A 82 -2.49 -0.99 8.09
C LEU A 82 -2.00 0.45 7.95
N GLN A 83 -1.11 0.69 7.00
CA GLN A 83 -0.52 1.99 6.75
C GLN A 83 -0.74 2.44 5.30
N HIS A 84 -0.98 3.73 5.13
CA HIS A 84 -1.19 4.36 3.83
C HIS A 84 -0.25 5.56 3.69
N TYR A 85 0.85 5.37 2.99
CA TYR A 85 1.80 6.45 2.66
C TYR A 85 1.77 6.78 1.16
N ASN A 86 0.62 6.54 0.54
CA ASN A 86 0.41 6.76 -0.88
C ASN A 86 0.01 8.22 -1.17
N PRO A 87 0.47 8.80 -2.28
CA PRO A 87 1.40 8.23 -3.27
C PRO A 87 2.88 8.49 -2.94
N LEU A 88 3.21 9.01 -1.78
CA LEU A 88 4.53 9.52 -1.40
C LEU A 88 5.66 8.52 -1.66
N ILE A 89 5.44 7.24 -1.32
CA ILE A 89 6.47 6.20 -1.42
C ILE A 89 6.35 5.34 -2.67
N ASP A 90 5.35 5.56 -3.53
CA ASP A 90 5.01 4.67 -4.63
C ASP A 90 6.19 4.46 -5.59
N ASP A 91 6.83 5.55 -6.03
CA ASP A 91 7.95 5.47 -6.97
C ASP A 91 9.19 4.83 -6.34
N ALA A 92 9.48 5.14 -5.08
CA ALA A 92 10.61 4.57 -4.37
C ALA A 92 10.46 3.04 -4.21
N ILE A 93 9.27 2.58 -3.88
CA ILE A 93 8.96 1.14 -3.76
C ILE A 93 9.09 0.45 -5.12
N ARG A 94 8.55 1.06 -6.17
CA ARG A 94 8.63 0.51 -7.52
C ARG A 94 10.07 0.34 -7.98
N GLN A 95 10.91 1.33 -7.72
CA GLN A 95 12.33 1.29 -8.07
C GLN A 95 13.09 0.24 -7.27
N GLN A 96 12.84 0.18 -5.98
CA GLN A 96 13.56 -0.73 -5.09
C GLN A 96 13.33 -2.20 -5.41
N PHE A 97 12.10 -2.55 -5.81
CA PHE A 97 11.71 -3.93 -6.10
C PHE A 97 11.56 -4.23 -7.59
N ASP A 98 11.92 -3.28 -8.45
CA ASP A 98 11.82 -3.42 -9.91
C ASP A 98 10.44 -3.88 -10.36
N LEU A 99 9.39 -3.17 -9.92
CA LEU A 99 8.01 -3.51 -10.19
C LEU A 99 7.51 -2.83 -11.47
N PRO A 100 6.52 -3.45 -12.17
CA PRO A 100 5.92 -2.83 -13.34
C PRO A 100 5.25 -1.49 -13.00
N GLU A 101 5.29 -0.54 -13.93
CA GLU A 101 4.64 0.77 -13.76
C GLU A 101 3.13 0.65 -13.57
N SER A 102 2.51 -0.39 -14.12
CA SER A 102 1.07 -0.65 -14.00
C SER A 102 0.65 -1.09 -12.59
N TRP A 103 1.59 -1.43 -11.71
CA TRP A 103 1.30 -1.81 -10.34
C TRP A 103 1.20 -0.56 -9.48
N ARG A 104 0.00 -0.29 -8.99
CA ARG A 104 -0.26 0.86 -8.10
C ARG A 104 -0.30 0.38 -6.65
N LEU A 105 0.62 0.90 -5.84
CA LEU A 105 0.65 0.61 -4.41
C LEU A 105 -0.58 1.20 -3.73
N ARG A 106 -1.29 0.40 -2.94
CA ARG A 106 -2.52 0.83 -2.27
C ARG A 106 -2.41 0.85 -0.75
N ALA A 107 -1.67 -0.08 -0.17
CA ALA A 107 -1.54 -0.18 1.29
C ALA A 107 -0.32 -1.01 1.67
N ALA A 108 0.08 -0.88 2.93
CA ALA A 108 1.11 -1.70 3.56
C ALA A 108 0.61 -2.23 4.90
N PHE A 109 0.73 -3.54 5.13
CA PHE A 109 0.54 -4.14 6.45
C PHE A 109 1.90 -4.31 7.11
N VAL A 110 2.10 -3.62 8.21
CA VAL A 110 3.29 -3.79 9.06
C VAL A 110 2.96 -4.82 10.14
N ILE A 111 3.73 -5.88 10.13
CA ILE A 111 3.52 -7.03 11.03
C ILE A 111 4.53 -7.01 12.18
#